data_2afe369b40b018193c4270b436a2b39b
#
_entry.id   2afe369b40b018193c4270b436a2b39b
#
_cell.length_a   1.000
_cell.length_b   1.000
_cell.length_c   1.000
_cell.angle_alpha   90.00
_cell.angle_beta   90.00
_cell.angle_gamma   90.00
#
_symmetry.space_group_name_H-M   'P 1'
#
loop_
_entity.id
_entity.type
_entity.pdbx_description
1 polymer ?
#
loop_
_entity_poly.entity_id
_entity_poly.type
_entity_poly.pdbx_seq_one_letter_code
_entity_poly.pdbx_strand_id
1 'polypeptide(L)'
;MKKRIFSLIFCLFIVLGTSITAFAYDPTGFEVNAKQAMLVSLDTDRVLYKKNETAKVYPASITKIMTVTLMLESEKYDPDAKIAMTQEILKLISGTGSAVSGLKAGEEVTQLDMVYYVLMSSYGDCAYLAAQFYGGSVDGFVEMMNNKAKELNLTGTHYTNPVGLHDDNHYTTPYDTYILTKYALKNETFKSVCESSRYTVPATNMSPQR
;
A
#
# COMPACT_ATOMS: atom_id res chain seq x y z
N MET A 1 52.60 -21.06 -23.76
CA MET A 1 52.10 -19.74 -23.36
C MET A 1 51.11 -19.16 -24.41
N LYS A 2 51.42 -19.08 -25.69
CA LYS A 2 50.50 -18.44 -26.71
C LYS A 2 49.10 -19.07 -26.78
N LYS A 3 48.93 -20.39 -26.66
CA LYS A 3 47.61 -21.06 -26.69
C LYS A 3 46.73 -20.73 -25.51
N ARG A 4 47.32 -20.53 -24.30
CA ARG A 4 46.58 -20.16 -23.09
C ARG A 4 46.10 -18.70 -23.13
N ILE A 5 46.88 -17.80 -23.69
CA ILE A 5 46.54 -16.41 -23.89
C ILE A 5 45.39 -16.29 -24.88
N PHE A 6 45.42 -17.05 -25.99
CA PHE A 6 44.35 -17.06 -27.01
C PHE A 6 43.01 -17.58 -26.44
N SER A 7 43.06 -18.61 -25.59
CA SER A 7 41.88 -19.14 -24.89
C SER A 7 41.27 -18.13 -23.92
N LEU A 8 42.12 -17.39 -23.18
CA LEU A 8 41.66 -16.34 -22.25
C LEU A 8 41.04 -15.14 -22.99
N ILE A 9 41.60 -14.72 -24.13
CA ILE A 9 41.05 -13.65 -24.95
C ILE A 9 39.73 -14.09 -25.59
N PHE A 10 39.59 -15.33 -26.00
CA PHE A 10 38.35 -15.86 -26.58
C PHE A 10 37.23 -15.98 -25.53
N CYS A 11 37.53 -16.40 -24.33
CA CYS A 11 36.58 -16.40 -23.23
C CYS A 11 36.15 -14.97 -22.84
N LEU A 12 37.05 -13.99 -22.85
CA LEU A 12 36.74 -12.59 -22.57
C LEU A 12 35.83 -11.99 -23.65
N PHE A 13 35.99 -12.34 -24.92
CA PHE A 13 35.11 -11.92 -26.02
C PHE A 13 33.71 -12.54 -25.91
N ILE A 14 33.57 -13.77 -25.42
CA ILE A 14 32.27 -14.41 -25.21
C ILE A 14 31.52 -13.70 -24.04
N VAL A 15 32.23 -13.33 -22.97
CA VAL A 15 31.63 -12.61 -21.82
C VAL A 15 31.24 -11.18 -22.19
N LEU A 16 31.98 -10.50 -23.06
CA LEU A 16 31.66 -9.14 -23.52
C LEU A 16 30.61 -9.12 -24.68
N GLY A 17 30.40 -10.24 -25.36
CA GLY A 17 29.45 -10.34 -26.50
C GLY A 17 28.01 -10.70 -26.08
N THR A 18 27.77 -11.13 -24.85
CA THR A 18 26.44 -11.45 -24.36
C THR A 18 25.85 -10.30 -23.58
N SER A 19 25.79 -9.11 -24.18
CA SER A 19 24.77 -8.14 -23.77
C SER A 19 23.41 -8.76 -24.14
N ILE A 20 22.83 -9.55 -23.24
CA ILE A 20 21.42 -9.90 -23.33
C ILE A 20 20.69 -8.58 -23.17
N THR A 21 20.38 -7.92 -24.28
CA THR A 21 19.36 -6.90 -24.29
C THR A 21 18.09 -7.62 -23.87
N ALA A 22 17.71 -7.46 -22.60
CA ALA A 22 16.39 -7.83 -22.15
C ALA A 22 15.44 -7.00 -23.01
N PHE A 23 14.87 -7.60 -24.05
CA PHE A 23 13.78 -6.99 -24.78
C PHE A 23 12.68 -6.77 -23.74
N ALA A 24 12.44 -5.52 -23.37
CA ALA A 24 11.21 -5.16 -22.72
C ALA A 24 10.09 -5.67 -23.63
N TYR A 25 9.28 -6.58 -23.13
CA TYR A 25 8.06 -6.99 -23.83
C TYR A 25 7.21 -5.73 -23.95
N ASP A 26 7.19 -5.13 -25.14
CA ASP A 26 6.23 -4.09 -25.47
C ASP A 26 4.99 -4.83 -26.01
N PRO A 27 3.87 -4.86 -25.28
CA PRO A 27 2.63 -5.44 -25.76
C PRO A 27 2.06 -4.50 -26.84
N THR A 28 2.62 -4.59 -28.06
CA THR A 28 2.12 -3.84 -29.22
C THR A 28 0.67 -4.25 -29.48
N GLY A 29 -0.24 -3.27 -29.39
CA GLY A 29 -1.66 -3.47 -29.61
C GLY A 29 -2.53 -3.50 -28.35
N PHE A 30 -1.95 -3.28 -27.16
CA PHE A 30 -2.71 -3.13 -25.92
C PHE A 30 -2.68 -1.69 -25.43
N GLU A 31 -3.82 -1.01 -25.43
CA GLU A 31 -3.95 0.34 -24.92
C GLU A 31 -4.93 0.37 -23.73
N VAL A 32 -4.50 1.00 -22.65
CA VAL A 32 -5.32 1.21 -21.45
C VAL A 32 -5.90 2.62 -21.48
N ASN A 33 -7.23 2.74 -21.28
CA ASN A 33 -7.92 4.04 -21.24
C ASN A 33 -7.52 4.90 -20.02
N ALA A 34 -6.86 4.35 -19.00
CA ALA A 34 -6.35 5.13 -17.89
C ALA A 34 -5.28 6.14 -18.36
N LYS A 35 -5.26 7.32 -17.73
CA LYS A 35 -4.23 8.34 -17.99
C LYS A 35 -2.85 7.91 -17.52
N GLN A 36 -2.80 7.15 -16.42
CA GLN A 36 -1.58 6.56 -15.84
C GLN A 36 -1.84 5.09 -15.56
N ALA A 37 -0.85 4.24 -15.84
CA ALA A 37 -0.92 2.82 -15.55
C ALA A 37 0.48 2.19 -15.45
N MET A 38 0.58 1.13 -14.64
CA MET A 38 1.76 0.29 -14.56
C MET A 38 1.34 -1.15 -14.29
N LEU A 39 1.94 -2.10 -14.99
CA LEU A 39 1.79 -3.53 -14.77
C LEU A 39 3.16 -4.15 -14.56
N VAL A 40 3.32 -4.84 -13.45
CA VAL A 40 4.59 -5.47 -13.07
C VAL A 40 4.35 -6.91 -12.66
N SER A 41 5.20 -7.82 -13.10
CA SER A 41 5.27 -9.17 -12.56
C SER A 41 6.00 -9.13 -11.22
N LEU A 42 5.31 -9.47 -10.12
CA LEU A 42 5.91 -9.47 -8.78
C LEU A 42 6.99 -10.55 -8.60
N ASP A 43 6.89 -11.67 -9.33
CA ASP A 43 7.85 -12.77 -9.23
C ASP A 43 9.20 -12.43 -9.85
N THR A 44 9.21 -11.59 -10.88
CA THR A 44 10.41 -11.29 -11.67
C THR A 44 10.82 -9.83 -11.64
N ASP A 45 10.03 -8.96 -11.00
CA ASP A 45 10.15 -7.50 -11.01
C ASP A 45 10.15 -6.89 -12.42
N ARG A 46 9.67 -7.65 -13.39
CA ARG A 46 9.64 -7.21 -14.78
C ARG A 46 8.44 -6.29 -15.03
N VAL A 47 8.73 -5.09 -15.49
CA VAL A 47 7.68 -4.18 -15.97
C VAL A 47 7.13 -4.72 -17.28
N LEU A 48 5.84 -5.04 -17.32
CA LEU A 48 5.13 -5.58 -18.47
C LEU A 48 4.44 -4.48 -19.28
N TYR A 49 3.97 -3.42 -18.60
CA TYR A 49 3.36 -2.25 -19.21
C TYR A 49 3.57 -1.02 -18.35
N LYS A 50 3.71 0.15 -18.96
CA LYS A 50 3.78 1.43 -18.28
C LYS A 50 3.25 2.56 -19.15
N LYS A 51 2.54 3.48 -18.54
CA LYS A 51 1.98 4.69 -19.15
C LYS A 51 2.00 5.79 -18.11
N ASN A 52 2.83 6.82 -18.31
CA ASN A 52 2.96 7.95 -17.37
C ASN A 52 3.15 7.48 -15.91
N GLU A 53 3.95 6.44 -15.68
CA GLU A 53 4.09 5.75 -14.39
C GLU A 53 4.67 6.62 -13.26
N THR A 54 5.34 7.72 -13.61
CA THR A 54 5.91 8.69 -12.67
C THR A 54 5.09 9.97 -12.56
N ALA A 55 3.99 10.10 -13.31
CA ALA A 55 3.11 11.25 -13.21
C ALA A 55 2.30 11.22 -11.91
N LYS A 56 2.15 12.41 -11.30
CA LYS A 56 1.35 12.56 -10.08
C LYS A 56 -0.11 12.17 -10.32
N VAL A 57 -0.66 11.44 -9.35
CA VAL A 57 -2.08 11.08 -9.26
C VAL A 57 -2.57 11.29 -7.84
N TYR A 58 -3.86 11.54 -7.68
CA TYR A 58 -4.52 11.55 -6.39
C TYR A 58 -4.93 10.11 -6.04
N PRO A 59 -4.33 9.50 -4.99
CA PRO A 59 -4.46 8.07 -4.73
C PRO A 59 -5.84 7.64 -4.25
N ALA A 60 -6.66 8.55 -3.75
CA ALA A 60 -7.90 8.20 -3.05
C ALA A 60 -7.63 7.08 -2.02
N SER A 61 -8.49 6.08 -1.93
CA SER A 61 -8.37 4.98 -0.96
C SER A 61 -7.14 4.07 -1.13
N ILE A 62 -6.38 4.17 -2.22
CA ILE A 62 -5.08 3.48 -2.33
C ILE A 62 -4.12 3.92 -1.20
N THR A 63 -4.30 5.12 -0.67
CA THR A 63 -3.62 5.63 0.55
C THR A 63 -3.63 4.62 1.71
N LYS A 64 -4.70 3.83 1.85
CA LYS A 64 -4.88 2.89 2.95
C LYS A 64 -3.90 1.72 2.94
N ILE A 65 -3.22 1.47 1.82
CA ILE A 65 -2.07 0.55 1.78
C ILE A 65 -0.99 1.03 2.76
N MET A 66 -0.62 2.32 2.73
CA MET A 66 0.34 2.90 3.66
C MET A 66 -0.20 2.87 5.10
N THR A 67 -1.47 3.18 5.30
CA THR A 67 -2.10 3.15 6.64
C THR A 67 -1.98 1.77 7.27
N VAL A 68 -2.36 0.72 6.54
CA VAL A 68 -2.29 -0.66 7.07
C VAL A 68 -0.85 -1.14 7.20
N THR A 69 0.05 -0.75 6.29
CA THR A 69 1.48 -1.06 6.43
C THR A 69 2.01 -0.57 7.78
N LEU A 70 1.75 0.68 8.14
CA LEU A 70 2.19 1.25 9.42
C LEU A 70 1.50 0.63 10.63
N MET A 71 0.23 0.24 10.51
CA MET A 71 -0.45 -0.51 11.58
C MET A 71 0.28 -1.81 11.88
N LEU A 72 0.54 -2.61 10.83
CA LEU A 72 1.14 -3.95 10.94
C LEU A 72 2.62 -3.94 11.34
N GLU A 73 3.33 -2.83 11.12
CA GLU A 73 4.73 -2.65 11.54
C GLU A 73 4.86 -2.08 12.96
N SER A 74 3.78 -1.60 13.53
CA SER A 74 3.82 -1.01 14.86
C SER A 74 4.08 -2.04 15.94
N GLU A 75 4.96 -1.75 16.89
CA GLU A 75 5.14 -2.55 18.12
C GLU A 75 3.85 -2.64 18.97
N LYS A 76 2.89 -1.75 18.72
CA LYS A 76 1.57 -1.77 19.38
C LYS A 76 0.60 -2.75 18.73
N TYR A 77 0.94 -3.32 17.56
CA TYR A 77 0.04 -4.22 16.85
C TYR A 77 -0.05 -5.57 17.55
N ASP A 78 -1.25 -5.89 17.97
CA ASP A 78 -1.64 -7.21 18.49
C ASP A 78 -2.97 -7.58 17.83
N PRO A 79 -3.03 -8.65 17.00
CA PRO A 79 -4.22 -9.00 16.25
C PRO A 79 -5.48 -9.20 17.12
N ASP A 80 -5.31 -9.67 18.36
CA ASP A 80 -6.39 -9.99 19.28
C ASP A 80 -6.77 -8.81 20.21
N ALA A 81 -5.89 -7.81 20.32
CA ALA A 81 -6.16 -6.64 21.13
C ALA A 81 -7.28 -5.78 20.52
N LYS A 82 -8.15 -5.27 21.39
CA LYS A 82 -9.31 -4.48 20.98
C LYS A 82 -9.03 -3.00 21.03
N ILE A 83 -9.63 -2.28 20.08
CA ILE A 83 -9.66 -0.83 20.04
C ILE A 83 -11.12 -0.38 19.98
N ALA A 84 -11.49 0.58 20.83
CA ALA A 84 -12.83 1.15 20.85
C ALA A 84 -12.94 2.32 19.87
N MET A 85 -14.00 2.34 19.07
CA MET A 85 -14.34 3.50 18.25
C MET A 85 -14.65 4.71 19.13
N THR A 86 -14.16 5.88 18.75
CA THR A 86 -14.36 7.10 19.53
C THR A 86 -15.38 8.03 18.86
N GLN A 87 -16.09 8.81 19.69
CA GLN A 87 -17.00 9.84 19.16
C GLN A 87 -16.27 10.94 18.37
N GLU A 88 -15.01 11.19 18.71
CA GLU A 88 -14.16 12.15 18.02
C GLU A 88 -13.90 11.70 16.56
N ILE A 89 -13.52 10.44 16.36
CA ILE A 89 -13.28 9.90 15.01
C ILE A 89 -14.58 9.90 14.19
N LEU A 90 -15.71 9.52 14.79
CA LEU A 90 -17.00 9.57 14.09
C LEU A 90 -17.39 10.98 13.66
N LYS A 91 -17.07 12.00 14.45
CA LYS A 91 -17.29 13.41 14.08
C LYS A 91 -16.32 13.84 12.97
N LEU A 92 -15.04 13.44 13.05
CA LEU A 92 -14.02 13.80 12.10
C LEU A 92 -14.35 13.32 10.68
N ILE A 93 -14.88 12.10 10.55
CA ILE A 93 -15.21 11.50 9.24
C ILE A 93 -16.57 11.95 8.69
N SER A 94 -17.44 12.48 9.55
CA SER A 94 -18.80 12.85 9.17
C SER A 94 -18.81 13.91 8.07
N GLY A 95 -19.60 13.70 7.03
CA GLY A 95 -19.75 14.64 5.91
C GLY A 95 -18.59 14.65 4.90
N THR A 96 -17.54 13.84 5.09
CA THR A 96 -16.38 13.79 4.17
C THR A 96 -16.67 13.02 2.88
N GLY A 97 -17.74 12.24 2.81
CA GLY A 97 -18.05 11.33 1.70
C GLY A 97 -17.25 10.02 1.73
N SER A 98 -16.43 9.78 2.75
CA SER A 98 -15.73 8.49 2.93
C SER A 98 -16.69 7.40 3.35
N ALA A 99 -16.44 6.16 2.92
CA ALA A 99 -17.13 4.99 3.43
C ALA A 99 -16.86 4.81 4.93
N VAL A 100 -17.86 4.39 5.70
CA VAL A 100 -17.78 4.20 7.16
C VAL A 100 -18.25 2.80 7.56
N SER A 101 -17.70 2.28 8.64
CA SER A 101 -17.94 0.93 9.15
C SER A 101 -19.33 0.72 9.77
N GLY A 102 -19.96 1.80 10.21
CA GLY A 102 -21.16 1.76 11.05
C GLY A 102 -20.90 1.42 12.51
N LEU A 103 -19.63 1.38 12.95
CA LEU A 103 -19.27 1.24 14.35
C LEU A 103 -19.78 2.45 15.16
N LYS A 104 -20.20 2.18 16.40
CA LYS A 104 -20.68 3.20 17.33
C LYS A 104 -19.56 3.61 18.30
N ALA A 105 -19.66 4.79 18.87
CA ALA A 105 -18.75 5.20 19.95
C ALA A 105 -18.78 4.19 21.11
N GLY A 106 -17.62 3.71 21.55
CA GLY A 106 -17.46 2.66 22.54
C GLY A 106 -17.59 1.23 21.98
N GLU A 107 -17.89 1.06 20.69
CA GLU A 107 -17.86 -0.27 20.08
C GLU A 107 -16.42 -0.73 19.85
N GLU A 108 -16.11 -1.94 20.31
CA GLU A 108 -14.76 -2.51 20.29
C GLU A 108 -14.61 -3.53 19.16
N VAL A 109 -13.55 -3.41 18.41
CA VAL A 109 -13.13 -4.37 17.38
C VAL A 109 -11.68 -4.75 17.59
N THR A 110 -11.29 -5.94 17.16
CA THR A 110 -9.88 -6.34 17.22
C THR A 110 -9.04 -5.53 16.23
N GLN A 111 -7.74 -5.46 16.47
CA GLN A 111 -6.84 -4.80 15.53
C GLN A 111 -6.80 -5.54 14.19
N LEU A 112 -6.98 -6.86 14.18
CA LEU A 112 -7.13 -7.64 12.95
C LEU A 112 -8.42 -7.28 12.21
N ASP A 113 -9.58 -7.16 12.90
CA ASP A 113 -10.83 -6.70 12.27
C ASP A 113 -10.63 -5.33 11.61
N MET A 114 -9.89 -4.42 12.25
CA MET A 114 -9.59 -3.11 11.67
C MET A 114 -8.78 -3.22 10.38
N VAL A 115 -7.81 -4.13 10.28
CA VAL A 115 -7.07 -4.37 9.02
C VAL A 115 -8.04 -4.78 7.90
N TYR A 116 -8.95 -5.70 8.17
CA TYR A 116 -10.00 -6.11 7.22
C TYR A 116 -10.93 -4.95 6.85
N TYR A 117 -11.38 -4.17 7.81
CA TYR A 117 -12.24 -3.01 7.56
C TYR A 117 -11.55 -1.96 6.66
N VAL A 118 -10.28 -1.71 6.89
CA VAL A 118 -9.53 -0.70 6.12
C VAL A 118 -9.21 -1.20 4.71
N LEU A 119 -8.76 -2.45 4.54
CA LEU A 119 -8.33 -2.96 3.23
C LEU A 119 -9.49 -3.46 2.37
N MET A 120 -10.42 -4.27 2.92
CA MET A 120 -11.49 -4.86 2.12
C MET A 120 -12.67 -3.91 1.90
N SER A 121 -13.05 -3.15 2.93
CA SER A 121 -14.24 -2.30 2.89
C SER A 121 -13.90 -0.81 2.73
N SER A 122 -12.61 -0.49 2.78
CA SER A 122 -12.12 0.88 2.62
C SER A 122 -12.71 1.88 3.64
N TYR A 123 -13.05 1.45 4.84
CA TYR A 123 -13.68 2.28 5.85
C TYR A 123 -12.73 3.35 6.40
N GLY A 124 -13.11 4.62 6.22
CA GLY A 124 -12.31 5.77 6.61
C GLY A 124 -12.28 6.02 8.10
N ASP A 125 -13.39 5.77 8.80
CA ASP A 125 -13.46 5.87 10.27
C ASP A 125 -12.47 4.91 10.94
N CYS A 126 -12.34 3.68 10.44
CA CYS A 126 -11.35 2.71 10.92
C CYS A 126 -9.91 3.16 10.60
N ALA A 127 -9.67 3.76 9.43
CA ALA A 127 -8.34 4.29 9.09
C ALA A 127 -7.95 5.49 9.97
N TYR A 128 -8.89 6.39 10.29
CA TYR A 128 -8.63 7.47 11.24
C TYR A 128 -8.44 6.96 12.66
N LEU A 129 -9.23 5.96 13.09
CA LEU A 129 -9.06 5.33 14.40
C LEU A 129 -7.66 4.69 14.52
N ALA A 130 -7.21 4.00 13.47
CA ALA A 130 -5.85 3.47 13.40
C ALA A 130 -4.81 4.59 13.51
N ALA A 131 -4.98 5.68 12.78
CA ALA A 131 -4.07 6.82 12.82
C ALA A 131 -3.98 7.42 14.23
N GLN A 132 -5.11 7.62 14.89
CA GLN A 132 -5.16 8.11 16.27
C GLN A 132 -4.45 7.17 17.24
N PHE A 133 -4.68 5.86 17.11
CA PHE A 133 -4.12 4.86 18.03
C PHE A 133 -2.61 4.66 17.85
N TYR A 134 -2.17 4.44 16.61
CA TYR A 134 -0.77 4.12 16.33
C TYR A 134 0.13 5.36 16.32
N GLY A 135 -0.38 6.49 15.81
CA GLY A 135 0.35 7.76 15.73
C GLY A 135 0.23 8.65 16.96
N GLY A 136 -0.67 8.32 17.90
CA GLY A 136 -1.01 9.19 19.03
C GLY A 136 -1.88 10.39 18.64
N SER A 137 -1.85 10.76 17.36
CA SER A 137 -2.73 11.75 16.72
C SER A 137 -2.78 11.47 15.22
N VAL A 138 -3.78 12.04 14.54
CA VAL A 138 -3.86 11.96 13.07
C VAL A 138 -2.62 12.61 12.42
N ASP A 139 -2.21 13.77 12.90
CA ASP A 139 -1.04 14.49 12.37
C ASP A 139 0.25 13.71 12.60
N GLY A 140 0.44 13.14 13.79
CA GLY A 140 1.59 12.28 14.10
C GLY A 140 1.64 11.04 13.20
N PHE A 141 0.48 10.47 12.88
CA PHE A 141 0.41 9.34 11.94
C PHE A 141 0.74 9.76 10.51
N VAL A 142 0.26 10.93 10.06
CA VAL A 142 0.61 11.50 8.74
C VAL A 142 2.11 11.75 8.64
N GLU A 143 2.76 12.20 9.71
CA GLU A 143 4.22 12.30 9.75
C GLU A 143 4.88 10.93 9.59
N MET A 144 4.38 9.88 10.29
CA MET A 144 4.86 8.51 10.10
C MET A 144 4.70 8.04 8.65
N MET A 145 3.54 8.32 7.99
CA MET A 145 3.31 7.99 6.59
C MET A 145 4.36 8.63 5.67
N ASN A 146 4.65 9.90 5.85
CA ASN A 146 5.63 10.63 5.04
C ASN A 146 7.07 10.17 5.34
N ASN A 147 7.37 9.80 6.56
CA ASN A 147 8.67 9.23 6.93
C ASN A 147 8.87 7.84 6.29
N LYS A 148 7.84 6.98 6.30
CA LYS A 148 7.87 5.69 5.59
C LYS A 148 7.99 5.87 4.08
N ALA A 149 7.31 6.86 3.49
CA ALA A 149 7.48 7.19 2.08
C ALA A 149 8.94 7.55 1.73
N LYS A 150 9.61 8.34 2.57
CA LYS A 150 11.04 8.65 2.43
C LYS A 150 11.92 7.40 2.58
N GLU A 151 11.66 6.57 3.60
CA GLU A 151 12.38 5.30 3.84
C GLU A 151 12.32 4.38 2.61
N LEU A 152 11.15 4.28 1.98
CA LEU A 152 10.92 3.48 0.77
C LEU A 152 11.32 4.19 -0.53
N ASN A 153 11.88 5.40 -0.47
CA ASN A 153 12.25 6.24 -1.62
C ASN A 153 11.07 6.52 -2.57
N LEU A 154 9.86 6.74 -2.03
CA LEU A 154 8.67 7.11 -2.80
C LEU A 154 8.72 8.61 -3.09
N THR A 155 9.55 9.01 -4.05
CA THR A 155 9.89 10.44 -4.29
C THR A 155 8.75 11.25 -4.92
N GLY A 156 7.77 10.60 -5.51
CA GLY A 156 6.57 11.21 -6.08
C GLY A 156 5.34 11.11 -5.16
N THR A 157 5.53 10.83 -3.86
CA THR A 157 4.44 10.58 -2.91
C THR A 157 4.49 11.53 -1.73
N HIS A 158 3.33 12.07 -1.35
CA HIS A 158 3.12 12.83 -0.13
C HIS A 158 1.71 12.61 0.39
N TYR A 159 1.58 12.45 1.70
CA TYR A 159 0.34 12.19 2.40
C TYR A 159 -0.07 13.37 3.28
N THR A 160 -1.37 13.68 3.32
CA THR A 160 -1.96 14.70 4.21
C THR A 160 -3.02 14.11 5.14
N ASN A 161 -3.46 12.87 4.88
CA ASN A 161 -4.44 12.18 5.71
C ASN A 161 -4.33 10.64 5.52
N PRO A 162 -4.87 9.83 6.46
CA PRO A 162 -4.71 8.36 6.41
C PRO A 162 -5.72 7.64 5.51
N VAL A 163 -6.64 8.35 4.86
CA VAL A 163 -7.79 7.75 4.17
C VAL A 163 -7.82 8.00 2.66
N GLY A 164 -7.09 9.02 2.18
CA GLY A 164 -7.06 9.42 0.78
C GLY A 164 -8.15 10.44 0.41
N LEU A 165 -8.62 11.23 1.39
CA LEU A 165 -9.42 12.41 1.09
C LEU A 165 -8.59 13.39 0.26
N HIS A 166 -9.26 14.03 -0.69
CA HIS A 166 -8.59 14.91 -1.64
C HIS A 166 -7.94 16.12 -0.96
N ASP A 167 -6.71 16.36 -1.33
CA ASP A 167 -5.90 17.53 -1.03
C ASP A 167 -4.87 17.67 -2.14
N ASP A 168 -4.56 18.88 -2.59
CA ASP A 168 -3.57 19.09 -3.66
C ASP A 168 -2.17 18.59 -3.30
N ASN A 169 -1.87 18.51 -2.01
CA ASN A 169 -0.62 17.96 -1.48
C ASN A 169 -0.73 16.47 -1.14
N HIS A 170 -1.87 15.80 -1.39
CA HIS A 170 -2.06 14.37 -1.19
C HIS A 170 -1.95 13.63 -2.51
N TYR A 171 -0.76 13.18 -2.86
CA TYR A 171 -0.49 12.59 -4.16
C TYR A 171 0.48 11.42 -4.08
N THR A 172 0.48 10.62 -5.13
CA THR A 172 1.43 9.52 -5.37
C THR A 172 1.71 9.39 -6.88
N THR A 173 2.39 8.32 -7.27
CA THR A 173 2.56 7.89 -8.66
C THR A 173 2.25 6.40 -8.79
N PRO A 174 1.92 5.87 -9.99
CA PRO A 174 1.82 4.43 -10.20
C PRO A 174 3.09 3.67 -9.80
N TYR A 175 4.26 4.24 -10.06
CA TYR A 175 5.54 3.65 -9.70
C TYR A 175 5.71 3.55 -8.18
N ASP A 176 5.46 4.64 -7.44
CA ASP A 176 5.56 4.64 -5.98
C ASP A 176 4.52 3.70 -5.35
N THR A 177 3.31 3.65 -5.92
CA THR A 177 2.26 2.70 -5.49
C THR A 177 2.72 1.25 -5.68
N TYR A 178 3.39 0.93 -6.79
CA TYR A 178 4.00 -0.38 -7.00
C TYR A 178 5.01 -0.72 -5.90
N ILE A 179 5.96 0.19 -5.61
CA ILE A 179 6.99 -0.03 -4.58
C ILE A 179 6.34 -0.27 -3.21
N LEU A 180 5.39 0.59 -2.83
CA LEU A 180 4.66 0.46 -1.56
C LEU A 180 3.90 -0.87 -1.49
N THR A 181 3.16 -1.23 -2.53
CA THR A 181 2.36 -2.47 -2.56
C THR A 181 3.26 -3.70 -2.47
N LYS A 182 4.36 -3.71 -3.23
CA LYS A 182 5.36 -4.79 -3.16
C LYS A 182 5.97 -4.91 -1.77
N TYR A 183 6.21 -3.79 -1.11
CA TYR A 183 6.70 -3.78 0.27
C TYR A 183 5.65 -4.35 1.23
N ALA A 184 4.41 -3.86 1.17
CA ALA A 184 3.31 -4.29 2.02
C ALA A 184 3.00 -5.80 1.91
N LEU A 185 3.08 -6.36 0.70
CA LEU A 185 2.85 -7.79 0.42
C LEU A 185 3.90 -8.73 1.04
N LYS A 186 5.00 -8.21 1.60
CA LYS A 186 5.93 -9.02 2.40
C LYS A 186 5.39 -9.37 3.79
N ASN A 187 4.41 -8.62 4.26
CA ASN A 187 3.72 -8.92 5.52
C ASN A 187 2.62 -9.95 5.26
N GLU A 188 2.71 -11.10 5.93
CA GLU A 188 1.79 -12.23 5.72
C GLU A 188 0.33 -11.88 6.07
N THR A 189 0.09 -11.04 7.09
CA THR A 189 -1.26 -10.58 7.43
C THR A 189 -1.82 -9.69 6.32
N PHE A 190 -1.04 -8.73 5.82
CA PHE A 190 -1.45 -7.89 4.70
C PHE A 190 -1.82 -8.73 3.47
N LYS A 191 -0.94 -9.65 3.10
CA LYS A 191 -1.13 -10.56 1.96
C LYS A 191 -2.38 -11.41 2.13
N SER A 192 -2.55 -12.06 3.29
CA SER A 192 -3.71 -12.90 3.59
C SER A 192 -5.03 -12.13 3.48
N VAL A 193 -5.06 -10.88 3.96
CA VAL A 193 -6.26 -10.03 3.84
C VAL A 193 -6.55 -9.68 2.38
N CYS A 194 -5.52 -9.36 1.58
CA CYS A 194 -5.68 -9.08 0.14
C CYS A 194 -6.16 -10.31 -0.66
N GLU A 195 -5.79 -11.51 -0.26
CA GLU A 195 -6.21 -12.77 -0.89
C GLU A 195 -7.60 -13.23 -0.44
N SER A 196 -8.16 -12.64 0.61
CA SER A 196 -9.45 -13.02 1.17
C SER A 196 -10.61 -12.54 0.29
N SER A 197 -11.48 -13.44 -0.09
CA SER A 197 -12.71 -13.10 -0.85
C SER A 197 -13.88 -12.71 0.06
N ARG A 198 -13.82 -13.04 1.34
CA ARG A 198 -14.85 -12.79 2.35
C ARG A 198 -14.22 -12.71 3.73
N TYR A 199 -14.73 -11.80 4.56
CA TYR A 199 -14.44 -11.75 5.98
C TYR A 199 -15.74 -11.58 6.77
N THR A 200 -15.91 -12.37 7.82
CA THR A 200 -17.06 -12.27 8.71
C THR A 200 -16.58 -11.65 10.01
N VAL A 201 -17.01 -10.42 10.28
CA VAL A 201 -16.65 -9.73 11.51
C VAL A 201 -17.35 -10.41 12.69
N PRO A 202 -16.61 -10.79 13.75
CA PRO A 202 -17.19 -11.35 14.95
C PRO A 202 -18.18 -10.40 15.62
N ALA A 203 -19.01 -10.94 16.52
CA ALA A 203 -19.84 -10.10 17.37
C ALA A 203 -18.96 -9.18 18.23
N THR A 204 -19.38 -7.92 18.35
CA THR A 204 -18.72 -6.93 19.20
C THR A 204 -19.45 -6.82 20.55
N ASN A 205 -18.98 -5.93 21.43
CA ASN A 205 -19.71 -5.58 22.66
C ASN A 205 -21.05 -4.87 22.40
N MET A 206 -21.33 -4.43 21.18
CA MET A 206 -22.55 -3.66 20.83
C MET A 206 -23.32 -4.20 19.63
N SER A 207 -22.75 -5.09 18.85
CA SER A 207 -23.36 -5.58 17.59
C SER A 207 -23.19 -7.08 17.42
N PRO A 208 -24.19 -7.79 16.83
CA PRO A 208 -24.02 -9.19 16.48
C PRO A 208 -22.98 -9.33 15.36
N GLN A 209 -22.60 -10.58 15.08
CA GLN A 209 -21.75 -10.95 13.93
C GLN A 209 -22.31 -10.41 12.62
N ARG A 210 -21.44 -9.95 11.73
CA ARG A 210 -21.75 -9.29 10.44
C ARG A 210 -20.92 -9.83 9.30
#